data_fdd1d1dff4db3f8db1d862418db1cda6
#
_entry.id   fdd1d1dff4db3f8db1d862418db1cda6
#
_cell.length_a   1.000
_cell.length_b   1.000
_cell.length_c   1.000
_cell.angle_alpha   90.00
_cell.angle_beta   90.00
_cell.angle_gamma   90.00
#
_symmetry.space_group_name_H-M   'P 1'
#
loop_
_entity.id
_entity.type
_entity.pdbx_description
1 polymer ?
#
loop_
_entity_poly.entity_id
_entity_poly.type
_entity_poly.pdbx_seq_one_letter_code
_entity_poly.pdbx_strand_id
1 'polypeptide(L)'
;KLYESVQTEQKWLDIARLGAKFLRKHAKTEGHRVYFATDRQGRGKQIQRKIFSECFYVMALNQFGKVTGELTYQREAIELLEHIWTWSKDLRLIGQVSYPGVPPNQGLAVPMILLNIFEEISGSNWSRYESEIRICINEILQHVDSDRKIVFETVGLNGEFIDSIEGRMLNPGH
;
A
#
# COMPACT_ATOMS: atom_id res chain seq x y z
N LYS A 1 14.51 -6.92 5.83
CA LYS A 1 14.08 -8.27 6.22
C LYS A 1 15.22 -9.30 6.08
N LEU A 2 15.77 -9.56 4.90
CA LEU A 2 16.86 -10.57 4.73
C LEU A 2 18.01 -10.38 5.70
N TYR A 3 18.46 -9.14 5.90
CA TYR A 3 19.52 -8.79 6.85
C TYR A 3 19.21 -9.24 8.29
N GLU A 4 17.95 -9.13 8.72
CA GLU A 4 17.54 -9.49 10.10
C GLU A 4 17.24 -10.98 10.24
N SER A 5 16.54 -11.57 9.26
CA SER A 5 15.94 -12.90 9.43
C SER A 5 16.74 -14.03 8.81
N VAL A 6 17.70 -13.74 7.94
CA VAL A 6 18.50 -14.75 7.25
C VAL A 6 19.97 -14.66 7.60
N GLN A 7 20.60 -13.52 7.31
CA GLN A 7 22.05 -13.34 7.55
C GLN A 7 22.38 -11.85 7.68
N THR A 8 23.16 -11.50 8.70
CA THR A 8 23.61 -10.13 8.97
C THR A 8 24.82 -9.78 8.08
N GLU A 9 24.53 -9.45 6.81
CA GLU A 9 25.52 -9.05 5.82
C GLU A 9 25.57 -7.52 5.67
N GLN A 10 26.64 -6.88 6.07
CA GLN A 10 26.75 -5.42 6.04
C GLN A 10 26.52 -4.83 4.64
N LYS A 11 26.98 -5.50 3.58
CA LYS A 11 26.78 -5.07 2.19
C LYS A 11 25.31 -4.93 1.80
N TRP A 12 24.40 -5.76 2.37
CA TRP A 12 22.97 -5.66 2.12
C TRP A 12 22.38 -4.39 2.76
N LEU A 13 22.85 -4.08 3.97
CA LEU A 13 22.44 -2.86 4.66
C LEU A 13 22.94 -1.60 3.95
N ASP A 14 24.16 -1.64 3.41
CA ASP A 14 24.74 -0.53 2.66
C ASP A 14 23.97 -0.27 1.37
N ILE A 15 23.60 -1.31 0.63
CA ILE A 15 22.74 -1.21 -0.57
C ILE A 15 21.34 -0.66 -0.19
N ALA A 16 20.74 -1.17 0.87
CA ALA A 16 19.46 -0.68 1.36
C ALA A 16 19.54 0.82 1.74
N ARG A 17 20.63 1.24 2.35
CA ARG A 17 20.90 2.64 2.70
C ARG A 17 20.99 3.55 1.48
N LEU A 18 21.64 3.09 0.41
CA LEU A 18 21.68 3.83 -0.85
C LEU A 18 20.29 3.99 -1.45
N GLY A 19 19.49 2.90 -1.46
CA GLY A 19 18.11 2.92 -1.92
C GLY A 19 17.23 3.87 -1.09
N ALA A 20 17.29 3.78 0.25
CA ALA A 20 16.52 4.63 1.14
C ALA A 20 16.86 6.12 0.98
N LYS A 21 18.15 6.46 0.84
CA LYS A 21 18.60 7.84 0.56
C LYS A 21 18.10 8.33 -0.80
N PHE A 22 18.15 7.48 -1.84
CA PHE A 22 17.64 7.83 -3.16
C PHE A 22 16.14 8.09 -3.13
N LEU A 23 15.35 7.22 -2.49
CA LEU A 23 13.91 7.38 -2.35
C LEU A 23 13.57 8.71 -1.65
N ARG A 24 14.17 8.98 -0.51
CA ARG A 24 13.90 10.24 0.23
C ARG A 24 14.24 11.49 -0.57
N LYS A 25 15.31 11.44 -1.36
CA LYS A 25 15.77 12.59 -2.16
C LYS A 25 14.96 12.81 -3.42
N HIS A 26 14.46 11.74 -4.06
CA HIS A 26 13.98 11.80 -5.43
C HIS A 26 12.57 11.26 -5.66
N ALA A 27 12.04 10.43 -4.76
CA ALA A 27 10.80 9.73 -5.05
C ALA A 27 9.54 10.53 -4.71
N LYS A 28 9.61 11.52 -3.79
CA LYS A 28 8.41 12.29 -3.36
C LYS A 28 8.24 13.59 -4.15
N THR A 29 6.97 13.93 -4.35
CA THR A 29 6.54 15.27 -4.79
C THR A 29 6.25 16.17 -3.56
N GLU A 30 6.08 17.47 -3.79
CA GLU A 30 5.65 18.41 -2.74
C GLU A 30 4.26 18.07 -2.16
N GLY A 31 3.39 17.41 -2.95
CA GLY A 31 2.06 16.95 -2.52
C GLY A 31 2.05 15.56 -1.87
N HIS A 32 3.14 15.10 -1.30
CA HIS A 32 3.32 13.79 -0.65
C HIS A 32 3.13 12.57 -1.55
N ARG A 33 2.85 12.75 -2.87
CA ARG A 33 2.75 11.63 -3.81
C ARG A 33 4.13 11.06 -4.10
N VAL A 34 4.18 9.78 -4.44
CA VAL A 34 5.41 9.07 -4.79
C VAL A 34 5.40 8.75 -6.28
N TYR A 35 6.50 9.06 -6.97
CA TYR A 35 6.67 8.68 -8.36
C TYR A 35 6.68 7.16 -8.52
N PHE A 36 5.87 6.67 -9.45
CA PHE A 36 5.93 5.28 -9.89
C PHE A 36 7.22 4.99 -10.66
N ALA A 37 7.67 5.95 -11.45
CA ALA A 37 8.90 5.85 -12.20
C ALA A 37 9.69 7.16 -12.14
N THR A 38 11.01 7.03 -12.00
CA THR A 38 11.99 8.11 -12.16
C THR A 38 12.99 7.73 -13.26
N ASP A 39 13.69 8.69 -13.80
CA ASP A 39 14.87 8.39 -14.62
C ASP A 39 16.09 8.05 -13.73
N ARG A 40 17.21 7.72 -14.39
CA ARG A 40 18.46 7.36 -13.70
C ARG A 40 19.01 8.47 -12.82
N GLN A 41 18.67 9.73 -13.09
CA GLN A 41 19.07 10.89 -12.31
C GLN A 41 18.10 11.22 -11.18
N GLY A 42 17.02 10.43 -11.01
CA GLY A 42 16.00 10.62 -9.99
C GLY A 42 14.92 11.66 -10.35
N ARG A 43 14.85 12.10 -11.62
CA ARG A 43 13.79 13.01 -12.05
C ARG A 43 12.50 12.22 -12.26
N GLY A 44 11.42 12.68 -11.63
CA GLY A 44 10.11 12.02 -11.73
C GLY A 44 9.58 11.97 -13.16
N LYS A 45 9.07 10.82 -13.58
CA LYS A 45 8.51 10.58 -14.92
C LYS A 45 7.03 10.28 -14.89
N GLN A 46 6.56 9.55 -13.89
CA GLN A 46 5.19 9.11 -13.83
C GLN A 46 4.70 9.03 -12.38
N ILE A 47 3.46 9.47 -12.18
CA ILE A 47 2.68 9.24 -10.95
C ILE A 47 1.45 8.42 -11.35
N GLN A 48 1.16 7.37 -10.61
CA GLN A 48 -0.06 6.59 -10.80
C GLN A 48 -1.23 7.21 -10.03
N ARG A 49 -2.46 7.02 -10.52
CA ARG A 49 -3.70 7.35 -9.81
C ARG A 49 -4.11 6.22 -8.86
N LYS A 50 -3.13 5.64 -8.17
CA LYS A 50 -3.23 4.53 -7.21
C LYS A 50 -2.25 4.80 -6.08
N ILE A 51 -2.45 4.18 -4.93
CA ILE A 51 -1.64 4.41 -3.72
C ILE A 51 -0.44 3.47 -3.57
N PHE A 52 -0.22 2.56 -4.52
CA PHE A 52 0.77 1.47 -4.32
C PHE A 52 2.21 1.95 -4.24
N SER A 53 2.58 2.99 -5.00
CA SER A 53 3.94 3.56 -4.92
C SER A 53 4.23 4.12 -3.53
N GLU A 54 3.25 4.80 -2.94
CA GLU A 54 3.30 5.32 -1.59
C GLU A 54 3.36 4.19 -0.56
N CYS A 55 2.58 3.14 -0.74
CA CYS A 55 2.58 1.97 0.13
C CYS A 55 3.96 1.30 0.17
N PHE A 56 4.58 1.06 -0.97
CA PHE A 56 5.93 0.48 -1.03
C PHE A 56 6.99 1.42 -0.46
N TYR A 57 6.84 2.73 -0.65
CA TYR A 57 7.73 3.71 -0.01
C TYR A 57 7.66 3.62 1.51
N VAL A 58 6.45 3.58 2.07
CA VAL A 58 6.21 3.42 3.53
C VAL A 58 6.86 2.14 4.05
N MET A 59 6.61 1.00 3.39
CA MET A 59 7.19 -0.28 3.79
C MET A 59 8.72 -0.25 3.77
N ALA A 60 9.31 0.32 2.73
CA ALA A 60 10.78 0.42 2.59
C ALA A 60 11.39 1.26 3.70
N LEU A 61 10.85 2.45 3.97
CA LEU A 61 11.40 3.35 4.99
C LEU A 61 11.16 2.83 6.41
N ASN A 62 9.98 2.29 6.69
CA ASN A 62 9.69 1.70 7.98
C ASN A 62 10.65 0.56 8.30
N GLN A 63 10.83 -0.38 7.36
CA GLN A 63 11.74 -1.51 7.54
C GLN A 63 13.20 -1.04 7.68
N PHE A 64 13.64 -0.08 6.86
CA PHE A 64 14.98 0.47 6.96
C PHE A 64 15.21 1.15 8.31
N GLY A 65 14.27 1.97 8.76
CA GLY A 65 14.33 2.64 10.06
C GLY A 65 14.36 1.67 11.24
N LYS A 66 13.58 0.58 11.17
CA LYS A 66 13.59 -0.49 12.19
C LYS A 66 14.98 -1.13 12.33
N VAL A 67 15.56 -1.52 11.19
CA VAL A 67 16.87 -2.24 11.17
C VAL A 67 18.04 -1.36 11.60
N THR A 68 17.99 -0.08 11.23
CA THR A 68 19.11 0.85 11.51
C THR A 68 18.98 1.62 12.82
N GLY A 69 17.78 1.61 13.43
CA GLY A 69 17.46 2.48 14.57
C GLY A 69 17.26 3.96 14.20
N GLU A 70 17.26 4.29 12.90
CA GLU A 70 17.12 5.66 12.40
C GLU A 70 15.66 6.09 12.39
N LEU A 71 15.13 6.57 13.51
CA LEU A 71 13.72 6.93 13.73
C LEU A 71 13.15 7.94 12.73
N THR A 72 14.00 8.73 12.07
CA THR A 72 13.55 9.70 11.04
C THR A 72 12.88 9.03 9.85
N TYR A 73 13.34 7.84 9.46
CA TYR A 73 12.71 7.06 8.39
C TYR A 73 11.35 6.51 8.82
N GLN A 74 11.24 6.03 10.06
CA GLN A 74 9.97 5.53 10.59
C GLN A 74 8.91 6.63 10.72
N ARG A 75 9.30 7.82 11.20
CA ARG A 75 8.38 8.97 11.30
C ARG A 75 7.85 9.37 9.94
N GLU A 76 8.73 9.48 8.94
CA GLU A 76 8.34 9.82 7.58
C GLU A 76 7.40 8.77 6.96
N ALA A 77 7.64 7.49 7.25
CA ALA A 77 6.75 6.41 6.82
C ALA A 77 5.36 6.52 7.45
N ILE A 78 5.28 6.81 8.75
CA ILE A 78 4.02 6.97 9.48
C ILE A 78 3.24 8.19 8.98
N GLU A 79 3.91 9.33 8.77
CA GLU A 79 3.29 10.53 8.20
C GLU A 79 2.66 10.24 6.83
N LEU A 80 3.38 9.55 5.96
CA LEU A 80 2.84 9.21 4.65
C LEU A 80 1.70 8.19 4.74
N LEU A 81 1.73 7.26 5.70
CA LEU A 81 0.63 6.31 5.91
C LEU A 81 -0.69 7.01 6.26
N GLU A 82 -0.67 8.10 7.02
CA GLU A 82 -1.86 8.88 7.32
C GLU A 82 -2.48 9.49 6.05
N HIS A 83 -1.66 9.99 5.14
CA HIS A 83 -2.13 10.43 3.82
C HIS A 83 -2.69 9.28 2.99
N ILE A 84 -2.00 8.13 2.94
CA ILE A 84 -2.45 6.95 2.21
C ILE A 84 -3.82 6.49 2.73
N TRP A 85 -4.00 6.45 4.06
CA TRP A 85 -5.28 6.08 4.66
C TRP A 85 -6.40 7.03 4.23
N THR A 86 -6.16 8.34 4.26
CA THR A 86 -7.10 9.34 3.79
C THR A 86 -7.45 9.15 2.31
N TRP A 87 -6.44 8.96 1.46
CA TRP A 87 -6.65 8.75 0.02
C TRP A 87 -7.37 7.43 -0.28
N SER A 88 -7.16 6.38 0.52
CA SER A 88 -7.84 5.10 0.31
C SER A 88 -9.35 5.19 0.50
N LYS A 89 -9.84 6.15 1.27
CA LYS A 89 -11.28 6.39 1.47
C LYS A 89 -11.90 7.27 0.38
N ASP A 90 -11.09 8.05 -0.32
CA ASP A 90 -11.52 8.83 -1.49
C ASP A 90 -10.40 8.96 -2.52
N LEU A 91 -10.36 8.02 -3.45
CA LEU A 91 -9.33 7.99 -4.50
C LEU A 91 -9.41 9.17 -5.49
N ARG A 92 -10.47 9.98 -5.45
CA ARG A 92 -10.55 11.24 -6.22
C ARG A 92 -9.49 12.23 -5.76
N LEU A 93 -9.09 12.17 -4.48
CA LEU A 93 -8.01 13.00 -3.92
C LEU A 93 -6.67 12.76 -4.62
N ILE A 94 -6.48 11.61 -5.25
CA ILE A 94 -5.28 11.28 -6.03
C ILE A 94 -5.53 11.25 -7.54
N GLY A 95 -6.65 11.83 -7.98
CA GLY A 95 -6.98 11.98 -9.40
C GLY A 95 -7.61 10.76 -10.05
N GLN A 96 -8.14 9.80 -9.29
CA GLN A 96 -8.97 8.75 -9.87
C GLN A 96 -10.28 9.35 -10.35
N VAL A 97 -10.72 8.95 -11.54
CA VAL A 97 -11.95 9.44 -12.17
C VAL A 97 -12.98 8.32 -12.17
N SER A 98 -14.20 8.65 -11.76
CA SER A 98 -15.35 7.74 -11.96
C SER A 98 -15.87 7.91 -13.37
N TYR A 99 -16.15 6.80 -14.05
CA TYR A 99 -16.71 6.81 -15.39
C TYR A 99 -18.25 6.70 -15.31
N PRO A 100 -18.99 7.49 -16.11
CA PRO A 100 -20.45 7.39 -16.19
C PRO A 100 -20.87 5.95 -16.56
N GLY A 101 -21.89 5.44 -15.86
CA GLY A 101 -22.43 4.09 -16.12
C GLY A 101 -21.67 2.94 -15.45
N VAL A 102 -20.53 3.20 -14.82
CA VAL A 102 -19.85 2.19 -13.98
C VAL A 102 -20.40 2.27 -12.55
N PRO A 103 -20.97 1.19 -12.02
CA PRO A 103 -21.46 1.19 -10.65
C PRO A 103 -20.31 1.39 -9.66
N PRO A 104 -20.56 2.03 -8.51
CA PRO A 104 -19.58 2.11 -7.44
C PRO A 104 -19.08 0.72 -7.04
N ASN A 105 -17.78 0.58 -6.93
CA ASN A 105 -17.16 -0.69 -6.61
C ASN A 105 -15.91 -0.51 -5.75
N GLN A 106 -15.46 -1.62 -5.15
CA GLN A 106 -14.22 -1.69 -4.39
C GLN A 106 -13.38 -2.87 -4.87
N GLY A 107 -12.07 -2.68 -4.88
CA GLY A 107 -11.09 -3.69 -5.28
C GLY A 107 -10.34 -4.27 -4.08
N LEU A 108 -10.08 -5.56 -4.11
CA LEU A 108 -9.42 -6.33 -3.06
C LEU A 108 -8.00 -5.84 -2.73
N ALA A 109 -7.26 -5.38 -3.74
CA ALA A 109 -5.84 -5.06 -3.59
C ALA A 109 -5.55 -3.91 -2.61
N VAL A 110 -6.47 -2.93 -2.47
CA VAL A 110 -6.26 -1.78 -1.57
C VAL A 110 -6.36 -2.20 -0.10
N PRO A 111 -7.43 -2.84 0.38
CA PRO A 111 -7.48 -3.26 1.78
C PRO A 111 -6.42 -4.31 2.13
N MET A 112 -6.00 -5.18 1.20
CA MET A 112 -4.92 -6.14 1.43
C MET A 112 -3.56 -5.46 1.67
N ILE A 113 -3.16 -4.51 0.83
CA ILE A 113 -1.87 -3.83 1.03
C ILE A 113 -1.87 -2.96 2.29
N LEU A 114 -3.01 -2.32 2.61
CA LEU A 114 -3.14 -1.52 3.83
C LEU A 114 -3.07 -2.40 5.07
N LEU A 115 -3.75 -3.55 5.09
CA LEU A 115 -3.66 -4.51 6.19
C LEU A 115 -2.20 -4.92 6.44
N ASN A 116 -1.47 -5.26 5.38
CA ASN A 116 -0.06 -5.63 5.48
C ASN A 116 0.80 -4.49 6.04
N ILE A 117 0.56 -3.24 5.62
CA ILE A 117 1.33 -2.08 6.12
C ILE A 117 1.02 -1.81 7.59
N PHE A 118 -0.24 -1.85 8.00
CA PHE A 118 -0.61 -1.66 9.40
C PHE A 118 0.00 -2.73 10.29
N GLU A 119 0.02 -3.99 9.87
CA GLU A 119 0.69 -5.09 10.57
C GLU A 119 2.20 -4.84 10.69
N GLU A 120 2.86 -4.51 9.59
CA GLU A 120 4.31 -4.24 9.55
C GLU A 120 4.71 -3.07 10.45
N ILE A 121 3.91 -2.01 10.51
CA ILE A 121 4.19 -0.82 11.33
C ILE A 121 3.89 -1.10 12.80
N SER A 122 2.79 -1.77 13.08
CA SER A 122 2.37 -2.10 14.46
C SER A 122 3.34 -3.08 15.13
N GLY A 123 3.91 -4.01 14.36
CA GLY A 123 4.73 -5.08 14.93
C GLY A 123 3.94 -5.92 15.92
N SER A 124 4.40 -5.99 17.17
CA SER A 124 3.71 -6.72 18.25
C SER A 124 2.56 -5.93 18.93
N ASN A 125 2.41 -4.64 18.62
CA ASN A 125 1.41 -3.78 19.25
C ASN A 125 0.33 -3.33 18.27
N TRP A 126 -0.65 -4.19 18.03
CA TRP A 126 -1.75 -3.93 17.09
C TRP A 126 -2.73 -2.86 17.58
N SER A 127 -2.73 -2.52 18.87
CA SER A 127 -3.70 -1.56 19.45
C SER A 127 -3.62 -0.17 18.81
N ARG A 128 -2.46 0.19 18.25
CA ARG A 128 -2.27 1.49 17.59
C ARG A 128 -3.16 1.70 16.37
N TYR A 129 -3.40 0.65 15.58
CA TYR A 129 -4.16 0.68 14.34
C TYR A 129 -5.29 -0.36 14.32
N GLU A 130 -5.83 -0.68 15.50
CA GLU A 130 -6.85 -1.73 15.62
C GLU A 130 -8.10 -1.44 14.80
N SER A 131 -8.54 -0.17 14.76
CA SER A 131 -9.72 0.25 13.99
C SER A 131 -9.47 0.11 12.48
N GLU A 132 -8.31 0.55 11.98
CA GLU A 132 -7.92 0.48 10.58
C GLU A 132 -7.75 -0.97 10.13
N ILE A 133 -7.10 -1.79 10.94
CA ILE A 133 -6.94 -3.23 10.71
C ILE A 133 -8.30 -3.92 10.61
N ARG A 134 -9.23 -3.64 11.53
CA ARG A 134 -10.58 -4.22 11.50
C ARG A 134 -11.35 -3.80 10.25
N ILE A 135 -11.23 -2.53 9.84
CA ILE A 135 -11.84 -2.05 8.60
C ILE A 135 -11.28 -2.82 7.40
N CYS A 136 -9.95 -2.93 7.28
CA CYS A 136 -9.33 -3.66 6.18
C CYS A 136 -9.76 -5.14 6.15
N ILE A 137 -9.81 -5.82 7.29
CA ILE A 137 -10.29 -7.21 7.38
C ILE A 137 -11.72 -7.31 6.91
N ASN A 138 -12.61 -6.43 7.35
CA ASN A 138 -14.02 -6.46 6.94
C ASN A 138 -14.17 -6.20 5.43
N GLU A 139 -13.43 -5.23 4.87
CA GLU A 139 -13.42 -4.96 3.44
C GLU A 139 -12.91 -6.19 2.65
N ILE A 140 -11.84 -6.85 3.09
CA ILE A 140 -11.32 -8.07 2.46
C ILE A 140 -12.36 -9.21 2.48
N LEU A 141 -13.01 -9.42 3.62
CA LEU A 141 -14.01 -10.49 3.77
C LEU A 141 -15.25 -10.30 2.88
N GLN A 142 -15.57 -9.08 2.47
CA GLN A 142 -16.63 -8.80 1.49
C GLN A 142 -16.36 -9.38 0.10
N HIS A 143 -15.10 -9.66 -0.21
CA HIS A 143 -14.70 -10.28 -1.49
C HIS A 143 -14.82 -11.80 -1.49
N VAL A 144 -15.06 -12.43 -0.32
CA VAL A 144 -15.12 -13.88 -0.17
C VAL A 144 -16.53 -14.39 -0.39
N ASP A 145 -16.72 -15.18 -1.44
CA ASP A 145 -17.95 -15.94 -1.67
C ASP A 145 -17.75 -17.38 -1.17
N SER A 146 -18.30 -17.65 0.01
CA SER A 146 -18.14 -18.96 0.67
C SER A 146 -18.92 -20.07 -0.04
N ASP A 147 -20.03 -19.75 -0.70
CA ASP A 147 -20.87 -20.74 -1.39
C ASP A 147 -20.20 -21.22 -2.67
N ARG A 148 -19.62 -20.28 -3.43
CA ARG A 148 -18.87 -20.58 -4.65
C ARG A 148 -17.41 -20.96 -4.39
N LYS A 149 -16.89 -20.76 -3.16
CA LYS A 149 -15.50 -20.97 -2.75
C LYS A 149 -14.51 -20.19 -3.63
N ILE A 150 -14.81 -18.93 -3.87
CA ILE A 150 -13.98 -18.01 -4.66
C ILE A 150 -13.79 -16.69 -3.95
N VAL A 151 -12.77 -15.96 -4.37
CA VAL A 151 -12.48 -14.59 -3.92
C VAL A 151 -12.53 -13.68 -5.16
N PHE A 152 -13.41 -12.69 -5.13
CA PHE A 152 -13.56 -11.71 -6.20
C PHE A 152 -12.50 -10.61 -6.11
N GLU A 153 -11.95 -10.17 -7.24
CA GLU A 153 -11.08 -8.99 -7.30
C GLU A 153 -11.86 -7.69 -7.08
N THR A 154 -13.10 -7.65 -7.55
CA THR A 154 -13.95 -6.45 -7.50
C THR A 154 -15.36 -6.83 -7.09
N VAL A 155 -15.88 -6.12 -6.10
CA VAL A 155 -17.27 -6.25 -5.63
C VAL A 155 -17.93 -4.88 -5.50
N GLY A 156 -19.22 -4.82 -5.33
CA GLY A 156 -19.94 -3.60 -4.97
C GLY A 156 -19.55 -3.12 -3.57
N LEU A 157 -19.98 -1.91 -3.20
CA LEU A 157 -19.58 -1.28 -1.94
C LEU A 157 -20.03 -2.03 -0.68
N ASN A 158 -21.02 -2.91 -0.80
CA ASN A 158 -21.52 -3.76 0.29
C ASN A 158 -21.15 -5.24 0.09
N GLY A 159 -20.19 -5.53 -0.79
CA GLY A 159 -19.76 -6.90 -1.10
C GLY A 159 -20.63 -7.64 -2.12
N GLU A 160 -21.63 -6.97 -2.73
CA GLU A 160 -22.46 -7.57 -3.75
C GLU A 160 -21.70 -7.89 -5.04
N PHE A 161 -22.04 -9.03 -5.66
CA PHE A 161 -21.51 -9.39 -6.97
C PHE A 161 -21.92 -8.37 -8.03
N ILE A 162 -20.97 -7.91 -8.83
CA ILE A 162 -21.20 -7.02 -9.97
C ILE A 162 -21.17 -7.85 -11.26
N ASP A 163 -22.28 -7.87 -12.00
CA ASP A 163 -22.36 -8.56 -13.29
C ASP A 163 -21.71 -7.71 -14.40
N SER A 164 -20.41 -7.59 -14.36
CA SER A 164 -19.56 -6.90 -15.33
C SER A 164 -18.29 -7.70 -15.61
N ILE A 165 -17.49 -7.26 -16.56
CA ILE A 165 -16.18 -7.87 -16.84
C ILE A 165 -15.30 -7.81 -15.59
N GLU A 166 -15.24 -6.66 -14.91
CA GLU A 166 -14.43 -6.44 -13.71
C GLU A 166 -14.91 -7.30 -12.55
N GLY A 167 -16.24 -7.41 -12.32
CA GLY A 167 -16.81 -8.21 -11.25
C GLY A 167 -16.68 -9.73 -11.47
N ARG A 168 -16.44 -10.16 -12.71
CA ARG A 168 -16.20 -11.57 -13.04
C ARG A 168 -14.71 -11.94 -13.05
N MET A 169 -13.82 -10.96 -12.90
CA MET A 169 -12.37 -11.22 -12.84
C MET A 169 -12.01 -11.89 -11.53
N LEU A 170 -11.24 -12.96 -11.64
CA LEU A 170 -10.58 -13.64 -10.53
C LEU A 170 -9.07 -13.53 -10.71
N ASN A 171 -8.36 -13.27 -9.64
CA ASN A 171 -6.90 -13.28 -9.67
C ASN A 171 -6.40 -14.43 -8.80
N PRO A 172 -5.95 -15.54 -9.39
CA PRO A 172 -5.47 -16.70 -8.64
C PRO A 172 -4.18 -16.43 -7.85
N GLY A 173 -3.56 -15.28 -8.04
CA GLY A 173 -2.39 -14.86 -7.29
C GLY A 173 -2.69 -14.17 -5.95
N HIS A 174 -3.96 -13.91 -5.67
CA HIS A 174 -4.40 -13.26 -4.42
C HIS A 174 -4.96 -14.23 -3.39
#